data_bcf44403704c03a355f0eca5a3a6313d
#
_entry.id   bcf44403704c03a355f0eca5a3a6313d
#
_cell.length_a   1.000
_cell.length_b   1.000
_cell.length_c   1.000
_cell.angle_alpha   90.00
_cell.angle_beta   90.00
_cell.angle_gamma   90.00
#
_symmetry.space_group_name_H-M   'P 1'
#
loop_
_entity.id
_entity.type
_entity.pdbx_description
1 polymer ?
#
loop_
_entity_poly.entity_id
_entity_poly.type
_entity_poly.pdbx_seq_one_letter_code
_entity_poly.pdbx_strand_id
1 'polypeptide(L)'
;MKEHEIEITVIVNGQPIAEHVNVKTILRELVKRALHKSGNSGQPVENWELRDAAGQVLDLSKTVEHYGIINGAKLFLNLKAGVGG
;
A
#
# COMPACT_ATOMS: atom_id res chain seq x y z
N MET A 1 14.34 10.72 -16.04
CA MET A 1 13.71 9.93 -14.97
C MET A 1 13.57 10.77 -13.72
N LYS A 2 12.48 10.58 -13.02
CA LYS A 2 12.23 11.39 -11.82
C LYS A 2 12.75 10.68 -10.59
N GLU A 3 13.66 11.34 -9.88
CA GLU A 3 14.29 10.74 -8.69
C GLU A 3 13.29 10.44 -7.58
N HIS A 4 12.14 11.12 -7.59
CA HIS A 4 11.17 10.96 -6.52
C HIS A 4 10.07 9.95 -6.83
N GLU A 5 10.13 9.31 -7.99
CA GLU A 5 9.14 8.32 -8.38
C GLU A 5 9.73 6.93 -8.39
N ILE A 6 8.97 6.00 -7.84
CA ILE A 6 9.40 4.61 -7.75
C ILE A 6 8.23 3.69 -8.12
N GLU A 7 8.58 2.45 -8.45
CA GLU A 7 7.59 1.41 -8.66
C GLU A 7 7.60 0.48 -7.47
N ILE A 8 6.42 0.16 -6.97
CA ILE A 8 6.27 -0.81 -5.90
C ILE A 8 5.13 -1.74 -6.26
N THR A 9 5.11 -2.89 -5.62
CA THR A 9 4.02 -3.85 -5.79
C THR A 9 3.27 -3.93 -4.48
N VAL A 10 1.95 -3.69 -4.54
CA VAL A 10 1.08 -3.87 -3.38
C VAL A 10 0.32 -5.17 -3.57
N ILE A 11 0.50 -6.10 -2.68
CA ILE A 11 -0.14 -7.42 -2.76
C ILE A 11 -1.42 -7.34 -1.94
N VAL A 12 -2.56 -7.26 -2.65
CA VAL A 12 -3.88 -7.06 -2.03
C VAL A 12 -4.57 -8.42 -1.93
N ASN A 13 -4.73 -8.94 -0.72
CA ASN A 13 -5.30 -10.27 -0.51
C ASN A 13 -4.61 -11.30 -1.41
N GLY A 14 -3.29 -11.21 -1.53
CA GLY A 14 -2.52 -12.13 -2.35
C GLY A 14 -2.41 -11.75 -3.82
N GLN A 15 -3.13 -10.74 -4.29
CA GLN A 15 -3.10 -10.31 -5.68
C GLN A 15 -2.11 -9.15 -5.87
N PRO A 16 -1.06 -9.31 -6.69
CA PRO A 16 -0.08 -8.24 -6.89
C PRO A 16 -0.64 -7.13 -7.77
N ILE A 17 -0.51 -5.91 -7.28
CA ILE A 17 -0.93 -4.71 -7.99
C ILE A 17 0.29 -3.81 -8.13
N ALA A 18 0.66 -3.50 -9.36
CA ALA A 18 1.79 -2.60 -9.62
C ALA A 18 1.36 -1.15 -9.40
N GLU A 19 2.19 -0.40 -8.69
CA GLU A 19 1.94 1.02 -8.42
C GLU A 19 3.18 1.84 -8.76
N HIS A 20 2.95 2.94 -9.47
CA HIS A 20 4.00 3.90 -9.77
C HIS A 20 3.69 5.14 -8.94
N VAL A 21 4.51 5.44 -7.97
CA VAL A 21 4.19 6.48 -6.98
C VAL A 21 5.35 7.44 -6.77
N ASN A 22 5.00 8.66 -6.37
CA ASN A 22 5.95 9.63 -5.90
C ASN A 22 6.23 9.32 -4.42
N VAL A 23 7.51 9.40 -4.00
CA VAL A 23 7.88 9.07 -2.63
C VAL A 23 7.24 10.00 -1.59
N LYS A 24 6.74 11.16 -2.02
CA LYS A 24 6.01 12.09 -1.14
C LYS A 24 4.54 11.70 -0.95
N THR A 25 4.07 10.68 -1.66
CA THR A 25 2.69 10.23 -1.57
C THR A 25 2.41 9.67 -0.18
N ILE A 26 1.29 10.05 0.40
CA ILE A 26 0.83 9.49 1.67
C ILE A 26 0.34 8.07 1.42
N LEU A 27 0.72 7.13 2.28
CA LEU A 27 0.39 5.72 2.08
C LEU A 27 -1.10 5.47 1.93
N ARG A 28 -1.93 6.25 2.59
CA ARG A 28 -3.39 6.13 2.45
C ARG A 28 -3.82 6.25 0.99
N GLU A 29 -3.21 7.18 0.24
CA GLU A 29 -3.56 7.34 -1.18
C GLU A 29 -3.13 6.15 -2.01
N LEU A 30 -1.95 5.61 -1.69
CA LEU A 30 -1.47 4.40 -2.35
C LEU A 30 -2.43 3.24 -2.11
N VAL A 31 -2.88 3.08 -0.86
CA VAL A 31 -3.81 2.01 -0.49
C VAL A 31 -5.12 2.16 -1.27
N LYS A 32 -5.66 3.38 -1.34
CA LYS A 32 -6.91 3.62 -2.07
C LYS A 32 -6.79 3.23 -3.53
N ARG A 33 -5.67 3.57 -4.17
CA ARG A 33 -5.43 3.19 -5.56
C ARG A 33 -5.36 1.68 -5.73
N ALA A 34 -4.63 1.01 -4.84
CA ALA A 34 -4.47 -0.45 -4.92
C ALA A 34 -5.81 -1.16 -4.72
N LEU A 35 -6.62 -0.68 -3.79
CA LEU A 35 -7.93 -1.25 -3.54
C LEU A 35 -8.84 -1.07 -4.76
N HIS A 36 -8.79 0.11 -5.37
CA HIS A 36 -9.60 0.37 -6.56
C HIS A 36 -9.17 -0.56 -7.71
N LYS A 37 -7.87 -0.64 -7.97
CA LYS A 37 -7.36 -1.46 -9.07
C LYS A 37 -7.64 -2.94 -8.87
N SER A 38 -7.69 -3.40 -7.63
CA SER A 38 -7.93 -4.82 -7.34
C SER A 38 -9.41 -5.16 -7.16
N GLY A 39 -10.30 -4.16 -7.31
CA GLY A 39 -11.74 -4.38 -7.18
C GLY A 39 -12.19 -4.52 -5.74
N ASN A 40 -11.46 -3.96 -4.79
CA ASN A 40 -11.74 -4.10 -3.37
C ASN A 40 -12.17 -2.80 -2.68
N SER A 41 -12.71 -1.85 -3.45
CA SER A 41 -13.09 -0.56 -2.88
C SER A 41 -14.41 -0.59 -2.11
N GLY A 42 -15.01 -1.76 -1.95
CA GLY A 42 -16.26 -1.88 -1.18
C GLY A 42 -16.07 -1.80 0.32
N GLN A 43 -14.83 -1.95 0.81
CA GLN A 43 -14.51 -1.80 2.23
C GLN A 43 -13.76 -0.49 2.44
N PRO A 44 -14.03 0.24 3.53
CA PRO A 44 -13.29 1.49 3.78
C PRO A 44 -11.81 1.20 4.05
N VAL A 45 -10.97 2.18 3.72
CA VAL A 45 -9.51 2.06 3.90
C VAL A 45 -9.16 1.68 5.33
N GLU A 46 -9.92 2.17 6.31
CA GLU A 46 -9.66 1.91 7.73
C GLU A 46 -9.76 0.43 8.10
N ASN A 47 -10.41 -0.36 7.26
CA ASN A 47 -10.53 -1.80 7.52
C ASN A 47 -9.34 -2.59 7.00
N TRP A 48 -8.40 -1.92 6.33
CA TRP A 48 -7.24 -2.57 5.73
C TRP A 48 -5.97 -2.25 6.50
N GLU A 49 -5.05 -3.20 6.49
CA GLU A 49 -3.76 -3.07 7.17
C GLU A 49 -2.66 -3.25 6.13
N LEU A 50 -1.73 -2.29 6.08
CA LEU A 50 -0.60 -2.32 5.16
C LEU A 50 0.65 -2.70 5.94
N ARG A 51 1.37 -3.71 5.42
CA ARG A 51 2.62 -4.17 6.04
C ARG A 51 3.74 -4.17 5.02
N ASP A 52 4.97 -3.99 5.51
CA ASP A 52 6.15 -4.16 4.67
C ASP A 52 6.56 -5.64 4.64
N ALA A 53 7.66 -5.95 3.93
CA ALA A 53 8.12 -7.33 3.77
C ALA A 53 8.59 -7.94 5.09
N ALA A 54 8.93 -7.11 6.08
CA ALA A 54 9.33 -7.59 7.40
C ALA A 54 8.13 -7.82 8.32
N GLY A 55 6.92 -7.53 7.83
CA GLY A 55 5.70 -7.70 8.62
C GLY A 55 5.35 -6.51 9.49
N GLN A 56 6.08 -5.40 9.37
CA GLN A 56 5.80 -4.20 10.14
C GLN A 56 4.54 -3.52 9.62
N VAL A 57 3.60 -3.19 10.52
CA VAL A 57 2.40 -2.45 10.17
C VAL A 57 2.78 -0.99 9.94
N LEU A 58 2.35 -0.44 8.81
CA LEU A 58 2.70 0.93 8.41
C LEU A 58 1.57 1.88 8.74
N ASP A 59 1.93 3.07 9.22
CA ASP A 59 0.98 4.14 9.52
C ASP A 59 0.58 4.81 8.20
N LEU A 60 -0.69 4.72 7.83
CA LEU A 60 -1.17 5.22 6.55
C LEU A 60 -1.16 6.73 6.42
N SER A 61 -0.94 7.46 7.52
CA SER A 61 -0.83 8.91 7.48
C SER A 61 0.57 9.37 7.08
N LYS A 62 1.52 8.43 6.98
CA LYS A 62 2.90 8.75 6.64
C LYS A 62 3.13 8.58 5.15
N THR A 63 4.24 9.15 4.67
CA THR A 63 4.58 9.08 3.24
C THR A 63 5.38 7.81 2.93
N VAL A 64 5.47 7.51 1.64
CA VAL A 64 6.31 6.42 1.15
C VAL A 64 7.75 6.60 1.64
N GLU A 65 8.30 7.82 1.52
CA GLU A 65 9.69 8.06 1.91
C GLU A 65 9.90 8.00 3.42
N HIS A 66 8.86 8.24 4.21
CA HIS A 66 8.98 8.17 5.67
C HIS A 66 9.52 6.81 6.13
N TYR A 67 9.11 5.75 5.46
CA TYR A 67 9.54 4.39 5.80
C TYR A 67 10.73 3.91 4.98
N GLY A 68 11.30 4.77 4.15
CA GLY A 68 12.43 4.38 3.32
C GLY A 68 12.10 3.34 2.26
N ILE A 69 10.84 3.32 1.82
CA ILE A 69 10.40 2.38 0.79
C ILE A 69 11.07 2.72 -0.53
N ILE A 70 11.73 1.74 -1.14
CA ILE A 70 12.54 1.94 -2.34
C ILE A 70 11.90 1.28 -3.55
N ASN A 71 12.41 1.64 -4.72
CA ASN A 71 11.96 1.05 -5.98
C ASN A 71 12.06 -0.47 -5.93
N GLY A 72 11.02 -1.15 -6.35
CA GLY A 72 10.96 -2.61 -6.35
C GLY A 72 10.44 -3.22 -5.06
N ALA A 73 10.11 -2.41 -4.06
CA ALA A 73 9.61 -2.93 -2.78
C ALA A 73 8.26 -3.61 -2.95
N LYS A 74 7.96 -4.53 -2.06
CA LYS A 74 6.66 -5.18 -1.97
C LYS A 74 6.02 -4.82 -0.65
N LEU A 75 4.74 -4.43 -0.71
CA LEU A 75 3.93 -4.15 0.46
C LEU A 75 2.74 -5.09 0.43
N PHE A 76 2.20 -5.40 1.60
CA PHE A 76 1.13 -6.39 1.73
C PHE A 76 -0.09 -5.72 2.36
N LEU A 77 -1.22 -5.80 1.66
CA LEU A 77 -2.46 -5.14 2.06
C LEU A 77 -3.53 -6.18 2.27
N ASN A 78 -3.98 -6.30 3.50
CA ASN A 78 -4.99 -7.29 3.88
C ASN A 78 -5.99 -6.66 4.83
N LEU A 79 -7.19 -7.24 4.90
CA LEU A 79 -8.18 -6.79 5.87
C LEU A 79 -7.66 -7.03 7.28
N LYS A 80 -7.96 -6.10 8.18
CA LYS A 80 -7.61 -6.26 9.58
C LYS A 80 -8.36 -7.45 10.15
N ALA A 81 -7.77 -8.09 11.16
CA ALA A 81 -8.40 -9.22 11.83
C ALA A 81 -9.77 -8.80 12.39
N GLY A 82 -10.76 -9.64 12.18
CA GLY A 82 -12.11 -9.40 12.68
C GLY A 82 -12.97 -8.49 11.82
N VAL A 83 -12.46 -8.04 10.66
CA VAL A 83 -13.20 -7.17 9.74
C VAL A 83 -13.58 -7.94 8.48
N GLY A 84 -14.69 -7.54 7.87
CA GLY A 84 -15.12 -8.07 6.59
C GLY A 84 -15.53 -9.53 6.63
N GLY A 85 -15.84 -10.00 7.80
CA GLY A 85 -16.17 -11.38 8.08
C GLY A 85 -17.25 -11.97 7.23
#